data_dbd61d86cb7dae5d9932ab4f7c997787
#
_entry.id   dbd61d86cb7dae5d9932ab4f7c997787
#
_cell.length_a   1.000
_cell.length_b   1.000
_cell.length_c   1.000
_cell.angle_alpha   90.00
_cell.angle_beta   90.00
_cell.angle_gamma   90.00
#
_symmetry.space_group_name_H-M   'P 1'
#
loop_
_entity.id
_entity.type
_entity.pdbx_description
1 polymer ?
#
loop_
_entity_poly.entity_id
_entity_poly.type
_entity_poly.pdbx_seq_one_letter_code
_entity_poly.pdbx_strand_id
1 'polypeptide(L)'
;MGFDPEKWALSFYGVVDERFAVETELLNLHIYRKEEIKTIKAERRLGKLDVFIPKDWDMETYHNQEKLRKLMLAEIKWQALNIYQQRTNLIAKRIGLPNIKVSVSTRAAANGRCFYLENRIDYNPWTICYPKIKYVDYLICHELAHFYVHNHPERFWCKAEQIYLGLDNSDSYTSEIIRKIDAEHRLSYTIFLLKCWGRPVYLKDFFDSGLVRDKTPLITPYYEDTSEGKVQIGYYTSFEIRFR
;
A
#
# COMPACT_ATOMS: atom_id res chain seq x y z
N MET A 1 -7.11 7.31 17.74
CA MET A 1 -7.90 7.60 16.53
C MET A 1 -7.29 6.77 15.41
N GLY A 2 -8.07 5.88 14.78
CA GLY A 2 -7.57 5.07 13.67
C GLY A 2 -7.23 5.94 12.47
N PHE A 3 -6.17 5.61 11.77
CA PHE A 3 -5.81 6.19 10.49
C PHE A 3 -6.95 5.91 9.49
N ASP A 4 -7.60 6.96 8.99
CA ASP A 4 -8.63 6.86 7.96
C ASP A 4 -8.00 7.29 6.62
N PRO A 5 -7.68 6.34 5.73
CA PRO A 5 -7.04 6.65 4.45
C PRO A 5 -7.89 7.54 3.54
N GLU A 6 -9.23 7.50 3.66
CA GLU A 6 -10.12 8.37 2.88
C GLU A 6 -10.09 9.79 3.42
N LYS A 7 -10.19 9.98 4.74
CA LYS A 7 -9.98 11.28 5.37
C LYS A 7 -8.58 11.78 5.12
N TRP A 8 -7.62 10.87 5.13
CA TRP A 8 -6.23 11.20 4.88
C TRP A 8 -5.98 11.60 3.42
N ALA A 9 -6.58 10.92 2.44
CA ALA A 9 -6.55 11.35 1.05
C ALA A 9 -7.23 12.71 0.82
N LEU A 10 -8.08 13.15 1.73
CA LEU A 10 -8.85 14.38 1.65
C LEU A 10 -8.38 15.49 2.61
N SER A 11 -7.70 15.15 3.73
CA SER A 11 -7.25 16.09 4.76
C SER A 11 -5.75 16.32 4.71
N PHE A 12 -5.29 17.32 4.01
CA PHE A 12 -3.92 17.41 3.60
C PHE A 12 -3.11 18.57 4.09
N TYR A 13 -1.88 18.23 4.41
CA TYR A 13 -0.78 19.16 4.70
C TYR A 13 0.04 19.55 3.46
N GLY A 14 -0.33 19.12 2.26
CA GLY A 14 0.39 19.44 1.03
C GLY A 14 -0.51 19.61 -0.18
N VAL A 15 -0.09 20.43 -1.12
CA VAL A 15 -0.74 20.64 -2.41
C VAL A 15 -0.29 19.55 -3.38
N VAL A 16 -1.27 18.84 -3.96
CA VAL A 16 -1.04 17.94 -5.09
C VAL A 16 -1.31 18.72 -6.37
N ASP A 17 -0.33 18.85 -7.22
CA ASP A 17 -0.39 19.58 -8.48
C ASP A 17 0.38 18.85 -9.59
N GLU A 18 0.72 19.51 -10.67
CA GLU A 18 1.48 18.96 -11.80
C GLU A 18 2.89 18.45 -11.46
N ARG A 19 3.40 18.76 -10.27
CA ARG A 19 4.70 18.24 -9.79
C ARG A 19 4.57 16.87 -9.14
N PHE A 20 3.32 16.45 -8.83
CA PHE A 20 3.07 15.13 -8.29
C PHE A 20 3.12 14.08 -9.41
N ALA A 21 3.96 13.07 -9.22
CA ALA A 21 4.05 11.93 -10.11
C ALA A 21 4.22 10.63 -9.32
N VAL A 22 3.65 9.55 -9.84
CA VAL A 22 3.93 8.19 -9.41
C VAL A 22 4.57 7.47 -10.59
N GLU A 23 5.83 7.08 -10.43
CA GLU A 23 6.60 6.35 -11.43
C GLU A 23 7.10 5.06 -10.79
N THR A 24 6.38 3.97 -11.05
CA THR A 24 6.66 2.66 -10.48
C THR A 24 6.67 1.60 -11.57
N GLU A 25 7.03 0.38 -11.22
CA GLU A 25 6.96 -0.76 -12.16
C GLU A 25 5.52 -1.13 -12.53
N LEU A 26 4.52 -0.66 -11.77
CA LEU A 26 3.10 -1.00 -11.96
C LEU A 26 2.24 0.16 -12.43
N LEU A 27 2.63 1.39 -12.11
CA LEU A 27 1.82 2.57 -12.38
C LEU A 27 2.69 3.77 -12.75
N ASN A 28 2.35 4.37 -13.88
CA ASN A 28 2.82 5.70 -14.30
C ASN A 28 1.65 6.66 -14.19
N LEU A 29 1.71 7.59 -13.22
CA LEU A 29 0.71 8.62 -13.01
C LEU A 29 1.35 10.00 -13.13
N HIS A 30 0.78 10.84 -13.97
CA HIS A 30 1.19 12.23 -14.14
C HIS A 30 -0.02 13.17 -14.16
N ILE A 31 0.21 14.42 -13.73
CA ILE A 31 -0.80 15.46 -13.73
C ILE A 31 -0.33 16.55 -14.70
N TYR A 32 -1.22 17.00 -15.59
CA TYR A 32 -0.94 17.99 -16.61
C TYR A 32 -1.95 19.14 -16.54
N ARG A 33 -1.49 20.37 -16.77
CA ARG A 33 -2.36 21.53 -17.01
C ARG A 33 -2.75 21.62 -18.47
N LYS A 34 -4.04 21.88 -18.75
CA LYS A 34 -4.56 22.11 -20.12
C LYS A 34 -5.43 23.37 -20.16
N GLU A 35 -5.27 24.15 -21.23
CA GLU A 35 -6.06 25.38 -21.46
C GLU A 35 -7.49 25.07 -21.91
N GLU A 36 -7.67 24.02 -22.71
CA GLU A 36 -8.92 23.74 -23.39
C GLU A 36 -9.97 23.04 -22.52
N ILE A 37 -9.65 22.72 -21.28
CA ILE A 37 -10.57 22.03 -20.36
C ILE A 37 -11.05 22.96 -19.26
N LYS A 38 -12.34 22.86 -18.93
CA LYS A 38 -12.96 23.58 -17.80
C LYS A 38 -13.13 22.73 -16.54
N THR A 39 -12.95 21.42 -16.68
CA THR A 39 -13.10 20.47 -15.59
C THR A 39 -11.98 19.45 -15.63
N ILE A 40 -11.66 18.88 -14.47
CA ILE A 40 -10.69 17.82 -14.35
C ILE A 40 -11.10 16.58 -15.16
N LYS A 41 -10.14 15.95 -15.81
CA LYS A 41 -10.31 14.70 -16.58
C LYS A 41 -9.19 13.72 -16.27
N ALA A 42 -9.45 12.44 -16.49
CA ALA A 42 -8.43 11.39 -16.45
C ALA A 42 -8.47 10.56 -17.73
N GLU A 43 -7.31 10.22 -18.23
CA GLU A 43 -7.11 9.23 -19.29
C GLU A 43 -6.34 8.06 -18.69
N ARG A 44 -6.90 6.86 -18.80
CA ARG A 44 -6.31 5.67 -18.18
C ARG A 44 -6.10 4.53 -19.17
N ARG A 45 -5.01 3.82 -18.97
CA ARG A 45 -4.76 2.46 -19.42
C ARG A 45 -4.22 1.67 -18.23
N LEU A 46 -4.24 0.35 -18.30
CA LEU A 46 -3.64 -0.44 -17.21
C LEU A 46 -2.15 -0.09 -17.08
N GLY A 47 -1.73 0.28 -15.88
CA GLY A 47 -0.37 0.74 -15.60
C GLY A 47 -0.09 2.20 -15.99
N LYS A 48 -1.05 2.94 -16.57
CA LYS A 48 -0.87 4.36 -16.91
C LYS A 48 -2.11 5.20 -16.55
N LEU A 49 -1.87 6.37 -15.96
CA LEU A 49 -2.90 7.33 -15.59
C LEU A 49 -2.40 8.75 -15.84
N ASP A 50 -2.98 9.43 -16.82
CA ASP A 50 -2.76 10.84 -17.09
C ASP A 50 -3.96 11.64 -16.56
N VAL A 51 -3.73 12.57 -15.64
CA VAL A 51 -4.75 13.44 -15.06
C VAL A 51 -4.57 14.84 -15.63
N PHE A 52 -5.64 15.45 -16.10
CA PHE A 52 -5.63 16.79 -16.70
C PHE A 52 -6.44 17.73 -15.82
N ILE A 53 -5.82 18.83 -15.43
CA ILE A 53 -6.46 19.90 -14.64
C ILE A 53 -6.53 21.18 -15.51
N PRO A 54 -7.58 22.04 -15.35
CA PRO A 54 -7.64 23.33 -16.02
C PRO A 54 -6.42 24.20 -15.68
N LYS A 55 -5.93 24.96 -16.66
CA LYS A 55 -4.75 25.81 -16.48
C LYS A 55 -4.95 26.87 -15.40
N ASP A 56 -6.17 27.42 -15.32
CA ASP A 56 -6.57 28.48 -14.42
C ASP A 56 -6.95 28.01 -13.01
N TRP A 57 -6.93 26.68 -12.75
CA TRP A 57 -7.25 26.18 -11.42
C TRP A 57 -6.16 26.54 -10.42
N ASP A 58 -6.60 27.22 -9.36
CA ASP A 58 -5.79 27.41 -8.17
C ASP A 58 -5.76 26.10 -7.37
N MET A 59 -4.61 25.45 -7.39
CA MET A 59 -4.42 24.17 -6.69
C MET A 59 -4.21 24.32 -5.18
N GLU A 60 -4.10 25.54 -4.64
CA GLU A 60 -4.05 25.77 -3.20
C GLU A 60 -5.45 25.77 -2.57
N THR A 61 -6.51 25.87 -3.39
CA THR A 61 -7.87 25.82 -2.86
C THR A 61 -8.27 24.42 -2.45
N TYR A 62 -8.91 24.31 -1.28
CA TYR A 62 -9.41 23.03 -0.76
C TYR A 62 -10.32 22.32 -1.76
N HIS A 63 -11.24 23.06 -2.40
CA HIS A 63 -12.20 22.50 -3.34
C HIS A 63 -11.55 21.82 -4.55
N ASN A 64 -10.52 22.44 -5.15
CA ASN A 64 -9.82 21.87 -6.29
C ASN A 64 -8.96 20.67 -5.87
N GLN A 65 -8.33 20.74 -4.70
CA GLN A 65 -7.62 19.62 -4.11
C GLN A 65 -8.55 18.42 -3.84
N GLU A 66 -9.71 18.66 -3.28
CA GLU A 66 -10.69 17.62 -3.01
C GLU A 66 -11.14 16.93 -4.29
N LYS A 67 -11.47 17.71 -5.34
CA LYS A 67 -11.86 17.16 -6.65
C LYS A 67 -10.74 16.31 -7.26
N LEU A 68 -9.52 16.84 -7.28
CA LEU A 68 -8.36 16.12 -7.83
C LEU A 68 -8.14 14.79 -7.11
N ARG A 69 -8.15 14.80 -5.80
CA ARG A 69 -7.91 13.61 -4.97
C ARG A 69 -9.00 12.56 -5.09
N LYS A 70 -10.27 12.98 -5.14
CA LYS A 70 -11.39 12.07 -5.39
C LYS A 70 -11.26 11.37 -6.74
N LEU A 71 -10.91 12.12 -7.80
CA LEU A 71 -10.67 11.53 -9.11
C LEU A 71 -9.49 10.55 -9.07
N MET A 72 -8.34 10.99 -8.54
CA MET A 72 -7.15 10.13 -8.44
C MET A 72 -7.44 8.84 -7.65
N LEU A 73 -8.15 8.94 -6.52
CA LEU A 73 -8.52 7.77 -5.74
C LEU A 73 -9.41 6.80 -6.52
N ALA A 74 -10.38 7.30 -7.26
CA ALA A 74 -11.26 6.46 -8.09
C ALA A 74 -10.47 5.72 -9.17
N GLU A 75 -9.56 6.43 -9.84
CA GLU A 75 -8.73 5.86 -10.89
C GLU A 75 -7.68 4.86 -10.33
N ILE A 76 -7.07 5.16 -9.21
CA ILE A 76 -6.13 4.25 -8.53
C ILE A 76 -6.86 3.00 -8.03
N LYS A 77 -8.10 3.10 -7.52
CA LYS A 77 -8.91 1.93 -7.17
C LYS A 77 -9.16 1.04 -8.39
N TRP A 78 -9.44 1.61 -9.54
CA TRP A 78 -9.62 0.84 -10.79
C TRP A 78 -8.31 0.14 -11.21
N GLN A 79 -7.18 0.84 -11.21
CA GLN A 79 -5.87 0.27 -11.51
C GLN A 79 -5.54 -0.89 -10.55
N ALA A 80 -5.67 -0.64 -9.25
CA ALA A 80 -5.37 -1.61 -8.21
C ALA A 80 -6.23 -2.87 -8.33
N LEU A 81 -7.55 -2.72 -8.54
CA LEU A 81 -8.44 -3.86 -8.69
C LEU A 81 -8.00 -4.77 -9.83
N ASN A 82 -7.69 -4.19 -11.01
CA ASN A 82 -7.27 -4.97 -12.17
C ASN A 82 -5.90 -5.63 -11.96
N ILE A 83 -4.95 -4.90 -11.42
CA ILE A 83 -3.60 -5.43 -11.14
C ILE A 83 -3.68 -6.56 -10.11
N TYR A 84 -4.34 -6.33 -8.98
CA TYR A 84 -4.46 -7.34 -7.93
C TYR A 84 -5.24 -8.55 -8.37
N GLN A 85 -6.35 -8.39 -9.10
CA GLN A 85 -7.15 -9.54 -9.56
C GLN A 85 -6.34 -10.45 -10.46
N GLN A 86 -5.60 -9.88 -11.44
CA GLN A 86 -4.78 -10.65 -12.36
C GLN A 86 -3.63 -11.38 -11.63
N ARG A 87 -2.91 -10.66 -10.78
CA ARG A 87 -1.74 -11.21 -10.08
C ARG A 87 -2.12 -12.21 -8.99
N THR A 88 -3.18 -11.91 -8.22
CA THR A 88 -3.68 -12.84 -7.19
C THR A 88 -4.12 -14.16 -7.82
N ASN A 89 -4.85 -14.11 -8.94
CA ASN A 89 -5.28 -15.32 -9.62
C ASN A 89 -4.11 -16.12 -10.18
N LEU A 90 -3.08 -15.43 -10.71
CA LEU A 90 -1.88 -16.10 -11.21
C LEU A 90 -1.14 -16.85 -10.09
N ILE A 91 -0.94 -16.20 -8.93
CA ILE A 91 -0.23 -16.79 -7.79
C ILE A 91 -1.10 -17.87 -7.13
N ALA A 92 -2.40 -17.62 -6.91
CA ALA A 92 -3.31 -18.59 -6.32
C ALA A 92 -3.40 -19.89 -7.15
N LYS A 93 -3.49 -19.78 -8.48
CA LYS A 93 -3.49 -20.92 -9.39
C LYS A 93 -2.21 -21.76 -9.25
N ARG A 94 -1.05 -21.13 -9.10
CA ARG A 94 0.25 -21.82 -8.95
C ARG A 94 0.31 -22.67 -7.69
N ILE A 95 -0.40 -22.28 -6.63
CA ILE A 95 -0.43 -23.01 -5.33
C ILE A 95 -1.72 -23.83 -5.14
N GLY A 96 -2.48 -24.05 -6.21
CA GLY A 96 -3.68 -24.89 -6.18
C GLY A 96 -4.89 -24.29 -5.44
N LEU A 97 -4.88 -23.00 -5.14
CA LEU A 97 -6.04 -22.32 -4.57
C LEU A 97 -7.10 -22.02 -5.65
N PRO A 98 -8.41 -22.01 -5.27
CA PRO A 98 -9.49 -21.62 -6.18
C PRO A 98 -9.37 -20.15 -6.59
N ASN A 99 -10.20 -19.73 -7.55
CA ASN A 99 -10.31 -18.31 -7.89
C ASN A 99 -10.64 -17.48 -6.67
N ILE A 100 -9.74 -16.57 -6.32
CA ILE A 100 -9.89 -15.65 -5.19
C ILE A 100 -10.60 -14.40 -5.67
N LYS A 101 -11.66 -14.00 -4.98
CA LYS A 101 -12.32 -12.71 -5.20
C LYS A 101 -11.43 -11.60 -4.66
N VAL A 102 -11.13 -10.62 -5.49
CA VAL A 102 -10.35 -9.45 -5.09
C VAL A 102 -11.26 -8.24 -4.99
N SER A 103 -11.12 -7.49 -3.93
CA SER A 103 -11.68 -6.16 -3.78
C SER A 103 -10.60 -5.17 -3.34
N VAL A 104 -10.88 -3.88 -3.47
CA VAL A 104 -9.98 -2.81 -3.03
C VAL A 104 -10.73 -1.86 -2.11
N SER A 105 -10.14 -1.55 -0.97
CA SER A 105 -10.75 -0.69 0.04
C SER A 105 -9.70 0.18 0.73
N THR A 106 -10.03 1.44 0.91
CA THR A 106 -9.24 2.37 1.73
C THR A 106 -9.61 2.32 3.20
N ARG A 107 -10.66 1.58 3.56
CA ARG A 107 -11.16 1.45 4.94
C ARG A 107 -10.33 0.49 5.81
N ALA A 108 -9.50 -0.34 5.19
CA ALA A 108 -8.61 -1.21 5.93
C ALA A 108 -7.43 -0.41 6.48
N ALA A 109 -7.20 -0.44 7.79
CA ALA A 109 -6.00 0.10 8.42
C ALA A 109 -4.73 -0.68 7.98
N ALA A 110 -4.92 -1.85 7.36
CA ALA A 110 -3.88 -2.70 6.82
C ALA A 110 -3.75 -2.54 5.30
N ASN A 111 -2.60 -2.91 4.75
CA ASN A 111 -2.36 -2.91 3.31
C ASN A 111 -3.13 -4.01 2.57
N GLY A 112 -3.49 -5.08 3.27
CA GLY A 112 -4.34 -6.16 2.79
C GLY A 112 -5.15 -6.77 3.91
N ARG A 113 -6.17 -7.55 3.57
CA ARG A 113 -6.98 -8.34 4.50
C ARG A 113 -7.55 -9.57 3.82
N CYS A 114 -7.22 -10.73 4.36
CA CYS A 114 -7.77 -12.01 3.93
C CYS A 114 -9.08 -12.34 4.63
N PHE A 115 -10.08 -12.77 3.85
CA PHE A 115 -11.35 -13.34 4.30
C PHE A 115 -11.40 -14.79 3.78
N TYR A 116 -10.65 -15.65 4.42
CA TYR A 116 -10.43 -17.03 3.94
C TYR A 116 -11.73 -17.84 3.81
N LEU A 117 -12.72 -17.62 4.68
CA LEU A 117 -14.03 -18.29 4.58
C LEU A 117 -14.86 -17.81 3.37
N GLU A 118 -14.58 -16.63 2.84
CA GLU A 118 -15.27 -16.02 1.70
C GLU A 118 -14.50 -16.21 0.39
N ASN A 119 -13.32 -16.83 0.41
CA ASN A 119 -12.38 -16.84 -0.71
C ASN A 119 -12.14 -15.43 -1.29
N ARG A 120 -11.97 -14.44 -0.40
CA ARG A 120 -11.83 -13.04 -0.77
C ARG A 120 -10.65 -12.37 -0.09
N ILE A 121 -9.98 -11.48 -0.82
CA ILE A 121 -8.93 -10.61 -0.29
C ILE A 121 -9.27 -9.17 -0.65
N ASP A 122 -9.18 -8.28 0.33
CA ASP A 122 -9.24 -6.83 0.15
C ASP A 122 -7.83 -6.25 0.18
N TYR A 123 -7.49 -5.40 -0.78
CA TYR A 123 -6.21 -4.70 -0.82
C TYR A 123 -6.41 -3.19 -0.68
N ASN A 124 -5.43 -2.52 -0.06
CA ASN A 124 -5.37 -1.08 -0.08
C ASN A 124 -4.91 -0.61 -1.48
N PRO A 125 -5.70 0.19 -2.20
CA PRO A 125 -5.39 0.58 -3.58
C PRO A 125 -4.07 1.37 -3.70
N TRP A 126 -3.64 2.08 -2.68
CA TRP A 126 -2.41 2.88 -2.71
C TRP A 126 -1.13 2.03 -2.79
N THR A 127 -1.20 0.76 -2.50
CA THR A 127 -0.03 -0.14 -2.52
C THR A 127 0.53 -0.38 -3.92
N ILE A 128 -0.25 -0.15 -4.99
CA ILE A 128 0.28 -0.18 -6.36
C ILE A 128 1.17 1.01 -6.70
N CYS A 129 1.15 2.05 -5.87
CA CYS A 129 2.02 3.23 -6.01
C CYS A 129 3.40 3.01 -5.39
N TYR A 130 3.69 1.82 -4.86
CA TYR A 130 5.02 1.49 -4.33
C TYR A 130 5.99 1.19 -5.48
N PRO A 131 7.29 1.49 -5.30
CA PRO A 131 8.22 1.55 -6.42
C PRO A 131 8.45 0.22 -7.13
N LYS A 132 8.29 -0.92 -6.45
CA LYS A 132 8.65 -2.23 -6.97
C LYS A 132 7.48 -3.20 -6.96
N ILE A 133 7.33 -3.96 -8.05
CA ILE A 133 6.31 -5.00 -8.19
C ILE A 133 6.43 -6.08 -7.11
N LYS A 134 7.64 -6.36 -6.63
CA LYS A 134 7.88 -7.34 -5.57
C LYS A 134 7.10 -7.04 -4.28
N TYR A 135 6.75 -5.76 -4.02
CA TYR A 135 5.97 -5.39 -2.84
C TYR A 135 4.49 -5.75 -2.98
N VAL A 136 3.96 -5.67 -4.21
CA VAL A 136 2.61 -6.14 -4.52
C VAL A 136 2.56 -7.67 -4.44
N ASP A 137 3.55 -8.35 -5.02
CA ASP A 137 3.64 -9.81 -4.96
C ASP A 137 3.80 -10.32 -3.53
N TYR A 138 4.63 -9.65 -2.74
CA TYR A 138 4.75 -9.91 -1.31
C TYR A 138 3.40 -9.82 -0.61
N LEU A 139 2.67 -8.71 -0.80
CA LEU A 139 1.37 -8.50 -0.16
C LEU A 139 0.36 -9.58 -0.58
N ILE A 140 0.35 -9.97 -1.86
CA ILE A 140 -0.48 -11.08 -2.34
C ILE A 140 -0.10 -12.39 -1.63
N CYS A 141 1.18 -12.72 -1.57
CA CYS A 141 1.65 -13.95 -0.91
C CYS A 141 1.36 -13.96 0.58
N HIS A 142 1.47 -12.80 1.25
CA HIS A 142 1.08 -12.60 2.64
C HIS A 142 -0.41 -12.94 2.86
N GLU A 143 -1.30 -12.34 2.06
CA GLU A 143 -2.73 -12.58 2.20
C GLU A 143 -3.13 -14.01 1.79
N LEU A 144 -2.47 -14.61 0.80
CA LEU A 144 -2.70 -16.01 0.43
C LEU A 144 -2.20 -16.98 1.50
N ALA A 145 -1.15 -16.64 2.25
CA ALA A 145 -0.67 -17.47 3.35
C ALA A 145 -1.72 -17.61 4.47
N HIS A 146 -2.61 -16.63 4.62
CA HIS A 146 -3.71 -16.69 5.58
C HIS A 146 -4.77 -17.75 5.28
N PHE A 147 -4.81 -18.31 4.08
CA PHE A 147 -5.64 -19.49 3.79
C PHE A 147 -5.12 -20.77 4.48
N TYR A 148 -3.85 -20.75 4.91
CA TYR A 148 -3.20 -21.89 5.58
C TYR A 148 -2.92 -21.61 7.05
N VAL A 149 -2.58 -20.37 7.40
CA VAL A 149 -2.18 -19.98 8.75
C VAL A 149 -2.78 -18.61 9.08
N HIS A 150 -3.73 -18.55 10.00
CA HIS A 150 -4.52 -17.34 10.27
C HIS A 150 -3.77 -16.24 11.02
N ASN A 151 -2.81 -16.62 11.89
CA ASN A 151 -1.96 -15.68 12.61
C ASN A 151 -0.57 -15.60 11.96
N HIS A 152 0.35 -14.82 12.52
CA HIS A 152 1.70 -14.60 11.97
C HIS A 152 2.83 -15.30 12.77
N PRO A 153 2.69 -16.58 13.22
CA PRO A 153 3.81 -17.34 13.78
C PRO A 153 4.86 -17.61 12.70
N GLU A 154 6.02 -18.17 13.06
CA GLU A 154 7.10 -18.46 12.11
C GLU A 154 6.61 -19.26 10.88
N ARG A 155 5.79 -20.29 11.11
CA ARG A 155 5.21 -21.10 10.04
C ARG A 155 4.40 -20.30 9.00
N PHE A 156 3.81 -19.15 9.40
CA PHE A 156 3.13 -18.23 8.47
C PHE A 156 4.14 -17.61 7.50
N TRP A 157 5.23 -17.08 8.05
CA TRP A 157 6.27 -16.44 7.25
C TRP A 157 6.96 -17.42 6.31
N CYS A 158 7.23 -18.64 6.79
CA CYS A 158 7.72 -19.72 5.92
C CYS A 158 6.74 -20.04 4.80
N LYS A 159 5.43 -20.10 5.11
CA LYS A 159 4.40 -20.34 4.07
C LYS A 159 4.31 -19.20 3.06
N ALA A 160 4.36 -17.95 3.51
CA ALA A 160 4.37 -16.79 2.64
C ALA A 160 5.60 -16.79 1.71
N GLU A 161 6.77 -17.16 2.21
CA GLU A 161 8.00 -17.29 1.41
C GLU A 161 7.89 -18.43 0.38
N GLN A 162 7.38 -19.59 0.77
CA GLN A 162 7.13 -20.70 -0.18
C GLN A 162 6.23 -20.26 -1.33
N ILE A 163 5.12 -19.57 -1.03
CA ILE A 163 4.20 -19.01 -2.03
C ILE A 163 4.93 -18.02 -2.94
N TYR A 164 5.71 -17.12 -2.35
CA TYR A 164 6.45 -16.09 -3.08
C TYR A 164 7.46 -16.69 -4.05
N LEU A 165 8.23 -17.68 -3.60
CA LEU A 165 9.24 -18.37 -4.40
C LEU A 165 8.64 -19.39 -5.40
N GLY A 166 7.35 -19.70 -5.27
CA GLY A 166 6.68 -20.70 -6.10
C GLY A 166 7.15 -22.12 -5.79
N LEU A 167 7.56 -22.36 -4.57
CA LEU A 167 7.97 -23.69 -4.11
C LEU A 167 6.74 -24.51 -3.75
N ASP A 168 6.60 -25.69 -4.30
CA ASP A 168 5.67 -26.70 -3.81
C ASP A 168 6.10 -27.09 -2.39
N ASN A 169 5.20 -27.53 -1.55
CA ASN A 169 5.32 -27.94 -0.13
C ASN A 169 6.68 -28.55 0.31
N SER A 170 7.75 -28.15 -0.31
CA SER A 170 9.11 -28.56 -0.01
C SER A 170 9.56 -27.98 1.33
N ASP A 171 10.40 -28.70 2.01
CA ASP A 171 10.91 -28.47 3.36
C ASP A 171 11.78 -27.22 3.55
N SER A 172 11.59 -26.17 2.79
CA SER A 172 12.23 -24.88 3.02
C SER A 172 11.52 -24.15 4.17
N TYR A 173 12.09 -24.21 5.33
CA TYR A 173 11.61 -23.57 6.54
C TYR A 173 12.26 -22.19 6.75
N THR A 174 12.59 -21.49 5.69
CA THR A 174 13.15 -20.13 5.79
C THR A 174 12.06 -19.08 5.60
N SER A 175 12.26 -17.92 6.18
CA SER A 175 11.41 -16.75 6.05
C SER A 175 12.22 -15.47 5.84
N GLU A 176 13.50 -15.60 5.54
CA GLU A 176 14.43 -14.47 5.46
C GLU A 176 14.11 -13.51 4.32
N ILE A 177 13.82 -14.07 3.13
CA ILE A 177 13.54 -13.29 1.93
C ILE A 177 12.25 -12.51 2.12
N ILE A 178 11.19 -13.17 2.57
CA ILE A 178 9.88 -12.55 2.71
C ILE A 178 9.87 -11.48 3.82
N ARG A 179 10.58 -11.71 4.93
CA ARG A 179 10.72 -10.73 6.01
C ARG A 179 11.52 -9.49 5.58
N LYS A 180 12.56 -9.70 4.75
CA LYS A 180 13.29 -8.57 4.15
C LYS A 180 12.40 -7.74 3.25
N ILE A 181 11.57 -8.39 2.43
CA ILE A 181 10.63 -7.69 1.55
C ILE A 181 9.54 -6.99 2.37
N ASP A 182 9.06 -7.58 3.47
CA ASP A 182 8.11 -6.93 4.39
C ASP A 182 8.68 -5.62 4.96
N ALA A 183 9.93 -5.63 5.41
CA ALA A 183 10.57 -4.43 5.93
C ALA A 183 10.70 -3.33 4.86
N GLU A 184 11.11 -3.69 3.65
CA GLU A 184 11.20 -2.76 2.52
C GLU A 184 9.81 -2.23 2.08
N HIS A 185 8.78 -3.08 2.13
CA HIS A 185 7.40 -2.71 1.82
C HIS A 185 6.87 -1.66 2.82
N ARG A 186 7.11 -1.83 4.11
CA ARG A 186 6.74 -0.84 5.15
C ARG A 186 7.42 0.50 4.93
N LEU A 187 8.70 0.49 4.57
CA LEU A 187 9.42 1.71 4.23
C LEU A 187 8.83 2.39 2.99
N SER A 188 8.46 1.61 1.97
CA SER A 188 7.85 2.12 0.73
C SER A 188 6.52 2.82 0.99
N TYR A 189 5.72 2.31 1.93
CA TYR A 189 4.50 2.97 2.38
C TYR A 189 4.78 4.36 2.96
N THR A 190 5.76 4.47 3.85
CA THR A 190 6.16 5.75 4.43
C THR A 190 6.62 6.73 3.35
N ILE A 191 7.46 6.30 2.41
CA ILE A 191 7.94 7.14 1.31
C ILE A 191 6.77 7.61 0.44
N PHE A 192 5.81 6.72 0.13
CA PHE A 192 4.63 7.09 -0.64
C PHE A 192 3.78 8.15 0.08
N LEU A 193 3.53 7.97 1.37
CA LEU A 193 2.81 8.95 2.17
C LEU A 193 3.46 10.35 2.08
N LEU A 194 4.77 10.39 2.17
CA LEU A 194 5.53 11.64 2.10
C LEU A 194 5.43 12.29 0.72
N LYS A 195 5.47 11.52 -0.37
CA LYS A 195 5.25 12.01 -1.74
C LYS A 195 3.87 12.66 -1.90
N CYS A 196 2.84 12.12 -1.27
CA CYS A 196 1.49 12.67 -1.32
C CYS A 196 1.38 14.08 -0.72
N TRP A 197 2.41 14.60 -0.05
CA TRP A 197 2.47 15.98 0.43
C TRP A 197 3.02 16.97 -0.60
N GLY A 198 3.19 16.56 -1.84
CA GLY A 198 3.66 17.44 -2.92
C GLY A 198 5.11 17.91 -2.77
N ARG A 199 5.92 17.18 -2.00
CA ARG A 199 7.34 17.50 -1.79
C ARG A 199 8.21 16.33 -2.24
N PRO A 200 9.34 16.58 -2.92
CA PRO A 200 10.35 15.55 -3.13
C PRO A 200 10.88 15.13 -1.76
N VAL A 201 10.78 13.83 -1.46
CA VAL A 201 11.16 13.34 -0.14
C VAL A 201 12.39 12.48 -0.27
N TYR A 202 13.48 12.99 0.26
CA TYR A 202 14.58 12.17 0.73
C TYR A 202 14.32 11.87 2.21
N LEU A 203 14.36 10.61 2.61
CA LEU A 203 14.11 10.20 4.00
C LEU A 203 14.98 10.99 4.99
N LYS A 204 16.22 11.29 4.62
CA LYS A 204 17.14 12.11 5.42
C LYS A 204 16.57 13.52 5.65
N ASP A 205 16.11 14.18 4.58
CA ASP A 205 15.62 15.54 4.65
C ASP A 205 14.31 15.64 5.46
N PHE A 206 13.54 14.55 5.46
CA PHE A 206 12.32 14.46 6.24
C PHE A 206 12.60 14.43 7.75
N PHE A 207 13.56 13.61 8.19
CA PHE A 207 13.92 13.53 9.60
C PHE A 207 14.70 14.78 10.06
N ASP A 208 15.39 15.45 9.16
CA ASP A 208 16.18 16.64 9.44
C ASP A 208 15.36 17.95 9.32
N SER A 209 14.19 17.91 8.69
CA SER A 209 13.35 19.10 8.41
C SER A 209 12.69 19.73 9.63
N GLY A 210 12.78 19.12 10.82
CA GLY A 210 12.10 19.58 12.03
C GLY A 210 10.56 19.52 11.97
N LEU A 211 9.99 18.99 10.88
CA LEU A 211 8.54 18.76 10.71
C LEU A 211 8.04 17.59 11.57
N VAL A 212 8.94 16.73 12.00
CA VAL A 212 8.65 15.62 12.91
C VAL A 212 8.83 16.12 14.34
N ARG A 213 7.73 16.30 15.04
CA ARG A 213 7.73 16.82 16.41
C ARG A 213 8.22 15.81 17.43
N ASP A 214 8.04 14.52 17.14
CA ASP A 214 8.40 13.46 18.06
C ASP A 214 8.87 12.23 17.27
N LYS A 215 10.07 11.76 17.61
CA LYS A 215 10.71 10.55 17.04
C LYS A 215 10.58 9.36 17.99
N THR A 216 9.60 9.38 18.89
CA THR A 216 9.47 8.29 19.86
C THR A 216 9.11 7.00 19.12
N PRO A 217 9.98 6.00 19.11
CA PRO A 217 9.61 4.71 18.57
C PRO A 217 8.53 4.11 19.45
N LEU A 218 7.37 3.83 18.86
CA LEU A 218 6.37 3.01 19.50
C LEU A 218 6.85 1.56 19.42
N ILE A 219 7.37 1.08 20.54
CA ILE A 219 7.74 -0.32 20.68
C ILE A 219 6.48 -1.06 21.13
N THR A 220 5.83 -1.75 20.21
CA THR A 220 4.66 -2.57 20.52
C THR A 220 5.11 -4.02 20.68
N PRO A 221 4.93 -4.63 21.87
CA PRO A 221 5.28 -6.01 22.06
C PRO A 221 4.41 -6.93 21.19
N TYR A 222 5.03 -7.91 20.58
CA TYR A 222 4.36 -8.94 19.79
C TYR A 222 4.28 -10.22 20.59
N TYR A 223 3.09 -10.79 20.69
CA TYR A 223 2.82 -11.99 21.45
C TYR A 223 2.38 -13.13 20.54
N GLU A 224 2.84 -14.34 20.86
CA GLU A 224 2.33 -15.58 20.29
C GLU A 224 1.43 -16.29 21.31
N ASP A 225 0.29 -16.80 20.83
CA ASP A 225 -0.58 -17.65 21.65
C ASP A 225 0.02 -19.05 21.69
N THR A 226 0.47 -19.46 22.88
CA THR A 226 0.98 -20.82 23.16
C THR A 226 -0.01 -21.59 24.01
N SER A 227 0.21 -22.90 24.17
CA SER A 227 -0.60 -23.74 25.09
C SER A 227 -0.51 -23.29 26.55
N GLU A 228 0.49 -22.50 26.90
CA GLU A 228 0.73 -21.98 28.26
C GLU A 228 0.31 -20.52 28.45
N GLY A 229 -0.24 -19.90 27.40
CA GLY A 229 -0.65 -18.49 27.37
C GLY A 229 0.09 -17.66 26.33
N LYS A 230 -0.06 -16.34 26.44
CA LYS A 230 0.61 -15.41 25.53
C LYS A 230 2.08 -15.20 25.89
N VAL A 231 2.97 -15.62 25.01
CA VAL A 231 4.42 -15.41 25.17
C VAL A 231 4.86 -14.27 24.24
N GLN A 232 5.57 -13.30 24.80
CA GLN A 232 6.15 -12.22 24.03
C GLN A 232 7.34 -12.75 23.24
N ILE A 233 7.26 -12.69 21.89
CA ILE A 233 8.29 -13.22 21.00
C ILE A 233 9.05 -12.12 20.23
N GLY A 234 8.66 -10.87 20.40
CA GLY A 234 9.34 -9.75 19.74
C GLY A 234 8.68 -8.41 19.96
N TYR A 235 9.16 -7.43 19.24
CA TYR A 235 8.63 -6.06 19.24
C TYR A 235 8.45 -5.58 17.80
N TYR A 236 7.32 -4.91 17.54
CA TYR A 236 7.20 -4.06 16.36
C TYR A 236 7.71 -2.67 16.73
N THR A 237 8.61 -2.17 15.90
CA THR A 237 8.98 -0.75 15.96
C THR A 237 8.15 0.00 14.94
N SER A 238 7.17 0.77 15.40
CA SER A 238 6.48 1.76 14.60
C SER A 238 6.91 3.14 15.04
N PHE A 239 6.93 4.10 14.12
CA PHE A 239 7.14 5.50 14.44
C PHE A 239 5.79 6.19 14.42
N GLU A 240 5.37 6.77 15.54
CA GLU A 240 4.30 7.73 15.53
C GLU A 240 4.87 9.06 15.04
N ILE A 241 4.49 9.42 13.81
CA ILE A 241 4.89 10.70 13.24
C ILE A 241 3.82 11.72 13.61
N ARG A 242 4.13 12.61 14.56
CA ARG A 242 3.29 13.76 14.91
C ARG A 242 3.84 14.98 14.20
N PHE A 243 2.98 15.57 13.38
CA PHE A 243 3.27 16.81 12.68
C PHE A 243 2.91 18.04 13.52
N ARG A 244 3.62 19.14 13.27
CA ARG A 244 3.29 20.47 13.81
C ARG A 244 2.13 21.07 13.05
#